data_58b083103473cbadb6ff1050ba627f21
#
_entry.id   58b083103473cbadb6ff1050ba627f21
#
_cell.length_a   1.000
_cell.length_b   1.000
_cell.length_c   1.000
_cell.angle_alpha   90.00
_cell.angle_beta   90.00
_cell.angle_gamma   90.00
#
_symmetry.space_group_name_H-M   'P 1'
#
loop_
_entity.id
_entity.type
_entity.pdbx_description
1 polymer ?
#
loop_
_entity_poly.entity_id
_entity_poly.type
_entity_poly.pdbx_seq_one_letter_code
_entity_poly.pdbx_strand_id
1 'polypeptide(L)'
;MLLTQQLTDHLNLSAALHYTYGNGYYEEYKNNKKLKSFGLKPFTFDGQEVKKTDIIRRKELEGNFGGAIVSLNYRNGALDLTGGVGANYFENDHFGQVLWVKNYIGQLMPNQKYYDNTGKKSDGNVYLRANYALLPSLNLFGDVQYRHIGYTIKGTSDKKAKHDTDVKFNFFNPKFGATWMISPDQQAYTSVSVAHREPTRNNYEESFSAHAPRAERLVDYEAGYRYNGSKFEVSAGLYWMQYKDQFVLNGNL
;
A
#
# COMPACT_ATOMS: atom_id res chain seq x y z
N MET A 1 1.45 -3.83 20.73
CA MET A 1 1.73 -4.89 21.74
C MET A 1 2.46 -6.01 21.04
N LEU A 2 3.53 -6.54 21.64
CA LEU A 2 4.32 -7.67 21.10
C LEU A 2 4.41 -8.75 22.16
N LEU A 3 4.19 -9.99 21.76
CA LEU A 3 4.37 -11.20 22.56
C LEU A 3 5.35 -12.12 21.83
N THR A 4 6.33 -12.67 22.57
CA THR A 4 7.20 -13.74 22.08
C THR A 4 7.26 -14.79 23.17
N GLN A 5 7.00 -16.05 22.81
CA GLN A 5 6.95 -17.19 23.73
C GLN A 5 7.67 -18.38 23.12
N GLN A 6 8.65 -18.90 23.81
CA GLN A 6 9.21 -20.21 23.50
C GLN A 6 8.24 -21.29 23.99
N LEU A 7 7.73 -22.09 23.06
CA LEU A 7 6.79 -23.18 23.37
C LEU A 7 7.52 -24.50 23.64
N THR A 8 8.59 -24.76 22.89
CA THR A 8 9.50 -25.89 23.06
C THR A 8 10.91 -25.46 22.71
N ASP A 9 11.91 -26.34 22.86
CA ASP A 9 13.30 -26.07 22.46
C ASP A 9 13.45 -25.73 20.96
N HIS A 10 12.48 -26.14 20.15
CA HIS A 10 12.49 -25.97 18.69
C HIS A 10 11.38 -25.05 18.16
N LEU A 11 10.41 -24.65 19.00
CA LEU A 11 9.22 -23.93 18.55
C LEU A 11 9.02 -22.63 19.33
N ASN A 12 8.97 -21.53 18.59
CA ASN A 12 8.72 -20.20 19.11
C ASN A 12 7.43 -19.63 18.50
N LEU A 13 6.59 -19.02 19.34
CA LEU A 13 5.42 -18.23 18.96
C LEU A 13 5.77 -16.75 19.03
N SER A 14 5.39 -15.99 18.01
CA SER A 14 5.39 -14.53 18.03
C SER A 14 4.02 -14.00 17.64
N ALA A 15 3.52 -13.02 18.39
CA ALA A 15 2.26 -12.34 18.08
C ALA A 15 2.42 -10.84 18.28
N ALA A 16 1.87 -10.07 17.38
CA ALA A 16 1.85 -8.61 17.46
C ALA A 16 0.46 -8.05 17.16
N LEU A 17 0.06 -7.04 17.93
CA LEU A 17 -1.12 -6.22 17.69
C LEU A 17 -0.71 -4.77 17.54
N HIS A 18 -1.33 -4.08 16.62
CA HIS A 18 -1.15 -2.63 16.45
C HIS A 18 -2.49 -1.95 16.19
N TYR A 19 -2.57 -0.71 16.62
CA TYR A 19 -3.67 0.19 16.30
C TYR A 19 -3.14 1.60 16.23
N THR A 20 -3.61 2.35 15.22
CA THR A 20 -3.28 3.75 15.02
C THR A 20 -4.55 4.49 14.62
N TYR A 21 -4.83 5.57 15.32
CA TYR A 21 -5.77 6.59 14.90
C TYR A 21 -4.97 7.79 14.38
N GLY A 22 -5.37 8.32 13.24
CA GLY A 22 -4.76 9.49 12.63
C GLY A 22 -5.81 10.51 12.20
N ASN A 23 -5.56 11.77 12.53
CA ASN A 23 -6.30 12.90 12.02
C ASN A 23 -5.30 13.96 11.57
N GLY A 24 -5.51 14.50 10.39
CA GLY A 24 -4.66 15.54 9.85
C GLY A 24 -5.40 16.38 8.82
N TYR A 25 -5.01 17.63 8.71
CA TYR A 25 -5.57 18.54 7.72
C TYR A 25 -4.50 19.48 7.18
N TYR A 26 -4.82 20.09 6.04
CA TYR A 26 -4.11 21.25 5.52
C TYR A 26 -5.10 22.27 4.97
N GLU A 27 -4.72 23.53 5.03
CA GLU A 27 -5.49 24.66 4.54
C GLU A 27 -4.79 25.28 3.32
N GLU A 28 -5.60 25.70 2.35
CA GLU A 28 -5.08 26.30 1.13
C GLU A 28 -5.91 27.54 0.76
N TYR A 29 -5.21 28.62 0.45
CA TYR A 29 -5.78 29.76 -0.27
C TYR A 29 -5.85 29.40 -1.76
N LYS A 30 -7.03 29.56 -2.34
CA LYS A 30 -7.30 29.31 -3.76
C LYS A 30 -7.84 30.57 -4.42
N ASN A 31 -7.05 31.12 -5.35
CA ASN A 31 -7.40 32.31 -6.08
C ASN A 31 -8.44 32.03 -7.19
N ASN A 32 -9.45 32.87 -7.32
CA ASN A 32 -10.44 32.92 -8.41
C ASN A 32 -11.09 31.58 -8.76
N LYS A 33 -11.62 30.86 -7.75
CA LYS A 33 -12.25 29.55 -7.92
C LYS A 33 -13.76 29.66 -8.11
N LYS A 34 -14.33 28.75 -8.92
CA LYS A 34 -15.78 28.64 -9.13
C LYS A 34 -16.46 28.23 -7.84
N LEU A 35 -17.40 29.02 -7.34
CA LEU A 35 -18.20 28.73 -6.13
C LEU A 35 -18.92 27.39 -6.22
N LYS A 36 -19.48 27.06 -7.38
CA LYS A 36 -20.17 25.78 -7.64
C LYS A 36 -19.30 24.55 -7.34
N SER A 37 -18.00 24.64 -7.55
CA SER A 37 -17.06 23.54 -7.25
C SER A 37 -16.96 23.23 -5.76
N PHE A 38 -17.38 24.15 -4.92
CA PHE A 38 -17.39 24.04 -3.45
C PHE A 38 -18.81 23.96 -2.87
N GLY A 39 -19.82 23.68 -3.71
CA GLY A 39 -21.22 23.59 -3.27
C GLY A 39 -21.84 24.93 -2.90
N LEU A 40 -21.20 26.05 -3.24
CA LEU A 40 -21.68 27.40 -2.93
C LEU A 40 -22.46 27.98 -4.13
N LYS A 41 -23.49 28.77 -3.80
CA LYS A 41 -24.29 29.50 -4.79
C LYS A 41 -23.58 30.80 -5.19
N PRO A 42 -23.75 31.28 -6.45
CA PRO A 42 -23.38 32.63 -6.82
C PRO A 42 -24.09 33.66 -5.91
N PHE A 43 -23.46 34.80 -5.71
CA PHE A 43 -24.02 35.91 -4.90
C PHE A 43 -23.80 37.24 -5.62
N THR A 44 -24.53 38.26 -5.23
CA THR A 44 -24.38 39.62 -5.78
C THR A 44 -23.54 40.46 -4.83
N PHE A 45 -22.47 41.06 -5.34
CA PHE A 45 -21.64 42.01 -4.60
C PHE A 45 -21.41 43.25 -5.46
N ASP A 46 -21.67 44.41 -4.91
CA ASP A 46 -21.59 45.70 -5.60
C ASP A 46 -22.32 45.71 -6.96
N GLY A 47 -23.55 45.16 -6.96
CA GLY A 47 -24.42 45.09 -8.14
C GLY A 47 -24.04 44.07 -9.19
N GLN A 48 -22.95 43.31 -8.99
CA GLN A 48 -22.44 42.31 -9.94
C GLN A 48 -22.61 40.88 -9.40
N GLU A 49 -22.98 39.93 -10.28
CA GLU A 49 -23.06 38.52 -9.93
C GLU A 49 -21.66 37.92 -9.86
N VAL A 50 -21.29 37.42 -8.69
CA VAL A 50 -20.00 36.76 -8.40
C VAL A 50 -20.18 35.24 -8.50
N LYS A 51 -19.59 34.62 -9.54
CA LYS A 51 -19.56 33.16 -9.77
C LYS A 51 -18.21 32.54 -9.39
N LYS A 52 -17.18 33.38 -9.32
CA LYS A 52 -15.80 32.98 -8.96
C LYS A 52 -15.23 34.01 -8.00
N THR A 53 -14.51 33.54 -7.01
CA THR A 53 -13.80 34.40 -6.05
C THR A 53 -12.69 33.62 -5.34
N ASP A 54 -11.98 34.30 -4.46
CA ASP A 54 -10.96 33.69 -3.64
C ASP A 54 -11.58 32.97 -2.46
N ILE A 55 -11.02 31.82 -2.12
CA ILE A 55 -11.50 30.99 -1.00
C ILE A 55 -10.33 30.44 -0.18
N ILE A 56 -10.59 30.16 1.08
CA ILE A 56 -9.75 29.30 1.91
C ILE A 56 -10.54 28.01 2.12
N ARG A 57 -9.89 26.90 1.77
CA ARG A 57 -10.43 25.55 2.00
C ARG A 57 -9.54 24.76 2.93
N ARG A 58 -10.13 23.84 3.65
CA ARG A 58 -9.44 22.81 4.41
C ARG A 58 -9.70 21.46 3.74
N LYS A 59 -8.66 20.64 3.59
CA LYS A 59 -8.78 19.22 3.27
C LYS A 59 -8.34 18.43 4.49
N GLU A 60 -9.13 17.44 4.84
CA GLU A 60 -9.00 16.70 6.09
C GLU A 60 -9.02 15.20 5.82
N LEU A 61 -8.22 14.49 6.59
CA LEU A 61 -8.06 13.05 6.62
C LEU A 61 -8.27 12.59 8.05
N GLU A 62 -9.17 11.64 8.24
CA GLU A 62 -9.40 11.01 9.54
C GLU A 62 -9.50 9.51 9.36
N GLY A 63 -8.72 8.72 10.11
CA GLY A 63 -8.72 7.29 9.87
C GLY A 63 -8.22 6.44 11.02
N ASN A 64 -8.58 5.18 10.90
CA ASN A 64 -8.23 4.11 11.82
C ASN A 64 -7.46 3.03 11.06
N PHE A 65 -6.38 2.55 11.64
CA PHE A 65 -5.61 1.44 11.12
C PHE A 65 -5.27 0.47 12.26
N GLY A 66 -5.67 -0.78 12.12
CA GLY A 66 -5.40 -1.79 13.12
C GLY A 66 -5.13 -3.15 12.50
N GLY A 67 -4.41 -3.99 13.21
CA GLY A 67 -4.13 -5.33 12.73
C GLY A 67 -3.41 -6.21 13.73
N ALA A 68 -3.29 -7.47 13.32
CA ALA A 68 -2.63 -8.51 14.06
C ALA A 68 -1.77 -9.37 13.15
N ILE A 69 -0.67 -9.88 13.68
CA ILE A 69 0.13 -10.92 13.06
C ILE A 69 0.48 -11.96 14.10
N VAL A 70 0.40 -13.22 13.70
CA VAL A 70 0.81 -14.39 14.52
C VAL A 70 1.69 -15.27 13.65
N SER A 71 2.83 -15.70 14.19
CA SER A 71 3.75 -16.61 13.52
C SER A 71 4.32 -17.65 14.48
N LEU A 72 4.58 -18.82 13.91
CA LEU A 72 5.31 -19.92 14.53
C LEU A 72 6.62 -20.13 13.79
N ASN A 73 7.72 -20.16 14.52
CA ASN A 73 9.01 -20.51 13.99
C ASN A 73 9.46 -21.83 14.60
N TYR A 74 9.72 -22.82 13.74
CA TYR A 74 10.26 -24.11 14.10
C TYR A 74 11.67 -24.23 13.55
N ARG A 75 12.63 -24.53 14.43
CA ARG A 75 14.03 -24.75 14.06
C ARG A 75 14.54 -26.06 14.63
N ASN A 76 15.01 -26.94 13.73
CA ASN A 76 15.61 -28.21 14.13
C ASN A 76 16.66 -28.65 13.08
N GLY A 77 17.92 -28.73 13.51
CA GLY A 77 19.02 -29.10 12.65
C GLY A 77 19.12 -28.28 11.38
N ALA A 78 18.94 -28.91 10.22
CA ALA A 78 19.06 -28.31 8.91
C ALA A 78 17.80 -27.49 8.49
N LEU A 79 16.69 -27.61 9.23
CA LEU A 79 15.41 -26.97 8.86
C LEU A 79 15.10 -25.77 9.76
N ASP A 80 14.81 -24.63 9.12
CA ASP A 80 14.17 -23.45 9.75
C ASP A 80 12.87 -23.17 9.00
N LEU A 81 11.73 -23.34 9.67
CA LEU A 81 10.39 -23.20 9.12
C LEU A 81 9.64 -22.10 9.87
N THR A 82 9.08 -21.14 9.14
CA THR A 82 8.22 -20.11 9.71
C THR A 82 6.89 -20.09 8.98
N GLY A 83 5.81 -20.30 9.71
CA GLY A 83 4.46 -20.13 9.21
C GLY A 83 3.71 -19.06 9.99
N GLY A 84 2.84 -18.29 9.32
CA GLY A 84 2.12 -17.26 10.00
C GLY A 84 0.90 -16.76 9.25
N VAL A 85 0.09 -15.99 9.98
CA VAL A 85 -1.09 -15.30 9.47
C VAL A 85 -1.05 -13.84 9.90
N GLY A 86 -1.50 -12.95 9.02
CA GLY A 86 -1.64 -11.54 9.29
C GLY A 86 -2.97 -11.01 8.80
N ALA A 87 -3.57 -10.09 9.54
CA ALA A 87 -4.77 -9.38 9.13
C ALA A 87 -4.68 -7.91 9.53
N ASN A 88 -5.08 -7.03 8.60
CA ASN A 88 -5.12 -5.60 8.81
C ASN A 88 -6.45 -5.03 8.32
N TYR A 89 -6.94 -4.01 9.00
CA TYR A 89 -8.08 -3.22 8.57
C TYR A 89 -7.74 -1.74 8.63
N PHE A 90 -8.08 -1.05 7.56
CA PHE A 90 -7.90 0.38 7.39
C PHE A 90 -9.20 1.02 6.96
N GLU A 91 -9.59 2.11 7.63
CA GLU A 91 -10.71 2.96 7.26
C GLU A 91 -10.26 4.41 7.33
N ASN A 92 -10.53 5.18 6.29
CA ASN A 92 -10.11 6.57 6.22
C ASN A 92 -11.17 7.42 5.52
N ASP A 93 -11.57 8.49 6.18
CA ASP A 93 -12.45 9.52 5.65
C ASP A 93 -11.63 10.67 5.07
N HIS A 94 -11.96 11.06 3.85
CA HIS A 94 -11.38 12.18 3.14
C HIS A 94 -12.48 13.20 2.86
N PHE A 95 -12.37 14.39 3.42
CA PHE A 95 -13.38 15.43 3.18
C PHE A 95 -12.76 16.82 3.09
N GLY A 96 -13.54 17.75 2.57
CA GLY A 96 -13.11 19.13 2.45
C GLY A 96 -14.19 20.11 2.86
N GLN A 97 -13.76 21.19 3.52
CA GLN A 97 -14.61 22.28 4.01
C GLN A 97 -14.15 23.60 3.42
N VAL A 98 -15.08 24.53 3.25
CA VAL A 98 -14.78 25.94 2.92
C VAL A 98 -14.76 26.73 4.21
N LEU A 99 -13.63 27.33 4.53
CA LEU A 99 -13.44 28.12 5.75
C LEU A 99 -13.75 29.59 5.54
N TRP A 100 -13.45 30.12 4.35
CA TRP A 100 -13.62 31.53 4.03
C TRP A 100 -13.82 31.73 2.52
N VAL A 101 -14.62 32.73 2.19
CA VAL A 101 -14.91 33.17 0.81
C VAL A 101 -14.88 34.69 0.77
N LYS A 102 -14.09 35.27 -0.13
CA LYS A 102 -13.95 36.72 -0.29
C LYS A 102 -15.29 37.36 -0.67
N ASN A 103 -15.69 38.39 0.09
CA ASN A 103 -16.89 39.19 -0.11
C ASN A 103 -18.19 38.38 -0.14
N TYR A 104 -18.22 37.20 0.48
CA TYR A 104 -19.40 36.34 0.47
C TYR A 104 -20.49 36.88 1.41
N ILE A 105 -21.68 37.12 0.84
CA ILE A 105 -22.85 37.61 1.57
C ILE A 105 -23.70 36.46 2.14
N GLY A 106 -23.49 35.24 1.64
CA GLY A 106 -24.16 34.04 2.14
C GLY A 106 -23.56 33.55 3.47
N GLN A 107 -24.30 32.70 4.17
CA GLN A 107 -23.83 32.05 5.37
C GLN A 107 -23.04 30.77 4.97
N LEU A 108 -21.81 30.66 5.45
CA LEU A 108 -21.07 29.40 5.40
C LEU A 108 -21.56 28.53 6.55
N MET A 109 -22.12 27.37 6.24
CA MET A 109 -22.52 26.43 7.29
C MET A 109 -21.28 25.81 7.93
N PRO A 110 -21.13 25.84 9.26
CA PRO A 110 -20.05 25.14 9.96
C PRO A 110 -20.04 23.66 9.56
N ASN A 111 -18.87 23.14 9.29
CA ASN A 111 -18.65 21.72 8.94
C ASN A 111 -19.33 21.26 7.64
N GLN A 112 -19.79 22.16 6.78
CA GLN A 112 -20.32 21.78 5.47
C GLN A 112 -19.20 21.24 4.58
N LYS A 113 -19.27 19.96 4.30
CA LYS A 113 -18.33 19.30 3.40
C LYS A 113 -18.71 19.58 1.95
N TYR A 114 -17.76 20.02 1.13
CA TYR A 114 -17.98 20.17 -0.31
C TYR A 114 -17.61 18.91 -1.10
N TYR A 115 -16.87 17.99 -0.48
CA TYR A 115 -16.70 16.60 -0.86
C TYR A 115 -16.53 15.75 0.39
N ASP A 116 -16.88 14.47 0.26
CA ASP A 116 -16.77 13.49 1.32
C ASP A 116 -16.68 12.09 0.71
N ASN A 117 -15.72 11.32 1.13
CA ASN A 117 -15.60 9.92 0.74
C ASN A 117 -14.84 9.12 1.78
N THR A 118 -15.23 7.85 1.89
CA THR A 118 -14.62 6.87 2.80
C THR A 118 -13.94 5.78 1.99
N GLY A 119 -12.68 5.51 2.30
CA GLY A 119 -11.93 4.36 1.84
C GLY A 119 -11.81 3.32 2.93
N LYS A 120 -12.13 2.05 2.63
CA LYS A 120 -11.97 0.91 3.54
C LYS A 120 -11.13 -0.15 2.86
N LYS A 121 -10.18 -0.73 3.61
CA LYS A 121 -9.35 -1.82 3.11
C LYS A 121 -9.19 -2.89 4.19
N SER A 122 -9.53 -4.11 3.83
CA SER A 122 -9.19 -5.32 4.59
C SER A 122 -8.07 -6.06 3.87
N ASP A 123 -7.09 -6.54 4.60
CA ASP A 123 -5.93 -7.26 4.07
C ASP A 123 -5.62 -8.43 4.98
N GLY A 124 -5.75 -9.63 4.46
CA GLY A 124 -5.45 -10.86 5.18
C GLY A 124 -4.45 -11.70 4.39
N ASN A 125 -3.49 -12.30 5.09
CA ASN A 125 -2.53 -13.18 4.45
C ASN A 125 -2.19 -14.39 5.32
N VAL A 126 -1.78 -15.46 4.67
CA VAL A 126 -1.16 -16.63 5.26
C VAL A 126 0.13 -16.93 4.49
N TYR A 127 1.18 -17.28 5.20
CA TYR A 127 2.47 -17.57 4.58
C TYR A 127 3.18 -18.73 5.25
N LEU A 128 4.04 -19.37 4.47
CA LEU A 128 4.97 -20.41 4.92
C LEU A 128 6.32 -20.17 4.26
N ARG A 129 7.35 -20.06 5.09
CA ARG A 129 8.75 -19.91 4.68
C ARG A 129 9.56 -21.07 5.21
N ALA A 130 10.42 -21.63 4.38
CA ALA A 130 11.36 -22.67 4.75
C ALA A 130 12.78 -22.31 4.29
N ASN A 131 13.76 -22.50 5.16
CA ASN A 131 15.16 -22.58 4.81
C ASN A 131 15.63 -24.00 5.17
N TYR A 132 16.31 -24.66 4.24
CA TYR A 132 16.77 -26.01 4.41
C TYR A 132 18.23 -26.15 3.95
N ALA A 133 19.11 -26.45 4.90
CA ALA A 133 20.51 -26.77 4.60
C ALA A 133 20.57 -28.19 4.04
N LEU A 134 20.39 -28.31 2.69
CA LEU A 134 20.44 -29.60 2.00
C LEU A 134 21.80 -30.26 2.10
N LEU A 135 22.85 -29.46 2.02
CA LEU A 135 24.26 -29.85 2.21
C LEU A 135 24.94 -28.76 3.06
N PRO A 136 26.09 -29.02 3.68
CA PRO A 136 26.86 -27.98 4.37
C PRO A 136 27.18 -26.75 3.49
N SER A 137 27.25 -26.95 2.17
CA SER A 137 27.53 -25.90 1.18
C SER A 137 26.29 -25.41 0.43
N LEU A 138 25.13 -26.05 0.56
CA LEU A 138 23.95 -25.73 -0.24
C LEU A 138 22.71 -25.51 0.66
N ASN A 139 22.22 -24.30 0.67
CA ASN A 139 20.96 -23.92 1.34
C ASN A 139 19.88 -23.67 0.32
N LEU A 140 18.71 -24.28 0.51
CA LEU A 140 17.49 -24.04 -0.26
C LEU A 140 16.56 -23.15 0.54
N PHE A 141 15.87 -22.27 -0.17
CA PHE A 141 14.91 -21.34 0.38
C PHE A 141 13.60 -21.42 -0.40
N GLY A 142 12.50 -21.46 0.32
CA GLY A 142 11.15 -21.36 -0.23
C GLY A 142 10.27 -20.48 0.63
N ASP A 143 9.43 -19.65 0.00
CA ASP A 143 8.43 -18.82 0.65
C ASP A 143 7.17 -18.82 -0.21
N VAL A 144 6.02 -19.09 0.37
CA VAL A 144 4.73 -19.03 -0.30
C VAL A 144 3.79 -18.18 0.54
N GLN A 145 3.13 -17.24 -0.09
CA GLN A 145 2.13 -16.38 0.53
C GLN A 145 0.85 -16.38 -0.29
N TYR A 146 -0.27 -16.56 0.40
CA TYR A 146 -1.58 -16.23 -0.13
C TYR A 146 -2.10 -14.97 0.57
N ARG A 147 -2.57 -13.98 -0.22
CA ARG A 147 -3.05 -12.70 0.28
C ARG A 147 -4.43 -12.38 -0.30
N HIS A 148 -5.38 -12.05 0.57
CA HIS A 148 -6.72 -11.58 0.22
C HIS A 148 -6.87 -10.12 0.57
N ILE A 149 -7.37 -9.30 -0.36
CA ILE A 149 -7.62 -7.88 -0.16
C ILE A 149 -9.05 -7.57 -0.55
N GLY A 150 -9.79 -6.91 0.34
CA GLY A 150 -11.03 -6.22 0.04
C GLY A 150 -10.78 -4.71 0.06
N TYR A 151 -11.23 -3.98 -0.96
CA TYR A 151 -11.05 -2.54 -1.04
C TYR A 151 -12.31 -1.85 -1.54
N THR A 152 -12.84 -0.91 -0.75
CA THR A 152 -14.00 -0.09 -1.12
C THR A 152 -13.65 1.40 -1.02
N ILE A 153 -14.15 2.18 -1.97
CA ILE A 153 -14.14 3.64 -1.94
C ILE A 153 -15.55 4.11 -2.27
N LYS A 154 -16.18 4.84 -1.37
CA LYS A 154 -17.54 5.37 -1.56
C LYS A 154 -17.59 6.86 -1.25
N GLY A 155 -18.37 7.62 -2.03
CA GLY A 155 -18.57 9.05 -1.84
C GLY A 155 -18.16 9.89 -3.04
N THR A 156 -17.71 11.11 -2.80
CA THR A 156 -17.37 12.07 -3.85
C THR A 156 -15.96 12.63 -3.64
N SER A 157 -15.14 12.70 -4.68
CA SER A 157 -13.83 13.34 -4.64
C SER A 157 -13.92 14.87 -4.68
N ASP A 158 -12.80 15.55 -4.42
CA ASP A 158 -12.68 16.99 -4.55
C ASP A 158 -12.87 17.50 -6.01
N LYS A 159 -12.66 16.62 -6.99
CA LYS A 159 -12.94 16.85 -8.41
C LYS A 159 -14.41 16.56 -8.78
N LYS A 160 -15.27 16.26 -7.81
CA LYS A 160 -16.70 15.90 -7.99
C LYS A 160 -16.91 14.57 -8.72
N ALA A 161 -15.90 13.74 -8.84
CA ALA A 161 -16.06 12.37 -9.33
C ALA A 161 -16.74 11.54 -8.23
N LYS A 162 -17.79 10.81 -8.61
CA LYS A 162 -18.44 9.85 -7.73
C LYS A 162 -17.60 8.58 -7.65
N HIS A 163 -17.30 8.14 -6.44
CA HIS A 163 -16.65 6.86 -6.18
C HIS A 163 -17.69 5.85 -5.71
N ASP A 164 -17.69 4.69 -6.34
CA ASP A 164 -18.46 3.52 -5.95
C ASP A 164 -17.65 2.27 -6.35
N THR A 165 -16.47 2.18 -5.77
CA THR A 165 -15.53 1.08 -6.02
C THR A 165 -15.69 0.05 -4.93
N ASP A 166 -15.88 -1.21 -5.32
CA ASP A 166 -15.88 -2.37 -4.43
C ASP A 166 -15.17 -3.52 -5.17
N VAL A 167 -13.97 -3.84 -4.74
CA VAL A 167 -13.09 -4.80 -5.41
C VAL A 167 -12.44 -5.75 -4.43
N LYS A 168 -12.15 -6.96 -4.92
CA LYS A 168 -11.44 -7.99 -4.17
C LYS A 168 -10.31 -8.55 -5.00
N PHE A 169 -9.19 -8.81 -4.34
CA PHE A 169 -8.01 -9.41 -4.95
C PHE A 169 -7.58 -10.63 -4.16
N ASN A 170 -7.10 -11.63 -4.90
CA ASN A 170 -6.50 -12.81 -4.33
C ASN A 170 -5.15 -13.01 -5.02
N PHE A 171 -4.08 -13.01 -4.24
CA PHE A 171 -2.73 -13.10 -4.74
C PHE A 171 -2.03 -14.33 -4.18
N PHE A 172 -1.33 -15.03 -5.07
CA PHE A 172 -0.40 -16.07 -4.69
C PHE A 172 1.01 -15.63 -5.07
N ASN A 173 1.86 -15.46 -4.06
CA ASN A 173 3.20 -14.88 -4.17
C ASN A 173 4.24 -15.92 -3.74
N PRO A 174 4.65 -16.84 -4.61
CA PRO A 174 5.73 -17.78 -4.32
C PRO A 174 7.10 -17.14 -4.55
N LYS A 175 8.09 -17.57 -3.76
CA LYS A 175 9.50 -17.28 -3.94
C LYS A 175 10.32 -18.52 -3.62
N PHE A 176 11.27 -18.86 -4.50
CA PHE A 176 12.19 -19.97 -4.30
C PHE A 176 13.61 -19.52 -4.65
N GLY A 177 14.58 -20.11 -4.00
CA GLY A 177 15.97 -19.83 -4.28
C GLY A 177 16.91 -20.86 -3.69
N ALA A 178 18.16 -20.73 -4.09
CA ALA A 178 19.27 -21.54 -3.58
C ALA A 178 20.48 -20.65 -3.35
N THR A 179 21.24 -20.95 -2.31
CA THR A 179 22.53 -20.33 -2.02
C THR A 179 23.58 -21.42 -1.91
N TRP A 180 24.62 -21.28 -2.68
CA TRP A 180 25.73 -22.24 -2.73
C TRP A 180 27.03 -21.60 -2.25
N MET A 181 27.57 -22.11 -1.16
CA MET A 181 28.91 -21.81 -0.66
C MET A 181 29.92 -22.66 -1.45
N ILE A 182 30.49 -22.07 -2.51
CA ILE A 182 31.47 -22.75 -3.40
C ILE A 182 32.75 -23.03 -2.65
N SER A 183 33.19 -22.08 -1.83
CA SER A 183 34.29 -22.14 -0.90
C SER A 183 34.01 -21.23 0.31
N PRO A 184 34.86 -21.21 1.37
CA PRO A 184 34.70 -20.27 2.48
C PRO A 184 34.61 -18.81 2.06
N ASP A 185 35.25 -18.44 0.94
CA ASP A 185 35.31 -17.06 0.44
C ASP A 185 34.39 -16.80 -0.75
N GLN A 186 33.68 -17.82 -1.25
CA GLN A 186 32.87 -17.71 -2.49
C GLN A 186 31.47 -18.24 -2.29
N GLN A 187 30.49 -17.42 -2.69
CA GLN A 187 29.09 -17.73 -2.61
C GLN A 187 28.38 -17.36 -3.92
N ALA A 188 27.53 -18.23 -4.39
CA ALA A 188 26.59 -17.93 -5.46
C ALA A 188 25.13 -18.09 -4.96
N TYR A 189 24.20 -17.34 -5.54
CA TYR A 189 22.79 -17.52 -5.27
C TYR A 189 21.97 -17.38 -6.54
N THR A 190 20.78 -17.98 -6.52
CA THR A 190 19.74 -17.75 -7.53
C THR A 190 18.38 -17.74 -6.86
N SER A 191 17.45 -16.93 -7.39
CA SER A 191 16.06 -16.92 -6.93
C SER A 191 15.09 -16.60 -8.04
N VAL A 192 13.86 -17.06 -7.88
CA VAL A 192 12.69 -16.65 -8.66
C VAL A 192 11.56 -16.28 -7.72
N SER A 193 10.89 -15.17 -7.99
CA SER A 193 9.77 -14.70 -7.18
C SER A 193 8.61 -14.18 -8.05
N VAL A 194 7.40 -14.32 -7.52
CA VAL A 194 6.19 -13.70 -8.07
C VAL A 194 5.61 -12.77 -7.04
N ALA A 195 5.34 -11.53 -7.43
CA ALA A 195 4.71 -10.53 -6.59
C ALA A 195 3.51 -9.91 -7.31
N HIS A 196 2.50 -9.52 -6.54
CA HIS A 196 1.33 -8.81 -7.04
C HIS A 196 1.13 -7.52 -6.25
N ARG A 197 0.60 -6.51 -6.95
CA ARG A 197 0.23 -5.23 -6.37
C ARG A 197 -1.16 -4.82 -6.84
N GLU A 198 -2.07 -4.56 -5.90
CA GLU A 198 -3.38 -4.00 -6.18
C GLU A 198 -3.29 -2.54 -6.65
N PRO A 199 -4.26 -2.06 -7.47
CA PRO A 199 -4.36 -0.66 -7.83
C PRO A 199 -4.53 0.23 -6.60
N THR A 200 -3.86 1.38 -6.62
CA THR A 200 -4.02 2.42 -5.61
C THR A 200 -5.30 3.21 -5.85
N ARG A 201 -5.73 4.02 -4.86
CA ARG A 201 -6.84 4.95 -5.01
C ARG A 201 -6.68 5.85 -6.24
N ASN A 202 -5.50 6.43 -6.45
CA ASN A 202 -5.24 7.31 -7.59
C ASN A 202 -5.44 6.59 -8.92
N ASN A 203 -5.10 5.29 -9.02
CA ASN A 203 -5.34 4.54 -10.24
C ASN A 203 -6.84 4.43 -10.57
N TYR A 204 -7.72 4.32 -9.55
CA TYR A 204 -9.17 4.36 -9.76
C TYR A 204 -9.70 5.75 -10.10
N GLU A 205 -9.11 6.81 -9.53
CA GLU A 205 -9.49 8.20 -9.80
C GLU A 205 -9.06 8.68 -11.19
N GLU A 206 -7.95 8.17 -11.70
CA GLU A 206 -7.32 8.57 -12.97
C GLU A 206 -7.67 7.62 -14.12
N SER A 207 -8.20 6.42 -13.83
CA SER A 207 -8.67 5.53 -14.88
C SER A 207 -9.91 6.12 -15.55
N PHE A 208 -9.78 6.45 -16.83
CA PHE A 208 -10.95 6.78 -17.66
C PHE A 208 -11.92 5.61 -17.66
N SER A 209 -13.19 5.87 -17.48
CA SER A 209 -14.31 4.97 -17.20
C SER A 209 -14.50 3.74 -18.09
N ALA A 210 -13.66 3.52 -19.09
CA ALA A 210 -13.75 2.40 -20.00
C ALA A 210 -13.07 1.10 -19.49
N HIS A 211 -12.08 1.21 -18.60
CA HIS A 211 -11.32 0.04 -18.13
C HIS A 211 -10.94 0.20 -16.66
N ALA A 212 -11.53 -0.64 -15.80
CA ALA A 212 -11.10 -0.72 -14.40
C ALA A 212 -9.61 -1.12 -14.31
N PRO A 213 -8.82 -0.48 -13.45
CA PRO A 213 -7.41 -0.81 -13.28
C PRO A 213 -7.26 -2.25 -12.78
N ARG A 214 -6.29 -2.98 -13.34
CA ARG A 214 -5.98 -4.36 -12.98
C ARG A 214 -4.85 -4.40 -11.97
N ALA A 215 -4.74 -5.49 -11.23
CA ALA A 215 -3.59 -5.73 -10.38
C ALA A 215 -2.34 -5.98 -11.21
N GLU A 216 -1.24 -5.35 -10.83
CA GLU A 216 0.07 -5.56 -11.42
C GLU A 216 0.66 -6.89 -10.94
N ARG A 217 1.33 -7.60 -11.83
CA ARG A 217 2.10 -8.81 -11.53
C ARG A 217 3.55 -8.61 -11.97
N LEU A 218 4.48 -8.95 -11.08
CA LEU A 218 5.90 -9.05 -11.35
C LEU A 218 6.35 -10.51 -11.25
N VAL A 219 7.15 -10.97 -12.20
CA VAL A 219 8.00 -12.15 -12.06
C VAL A 219 9.43 -11.67 -12.11
N ASP A 220 10.18 -11.98 -11.07
CA ASP A 220 11.57 -11.55 -10.91
C ASP A 220 12.49 -12.75 -10.79
N TYR A 221 13.55 -12.76 -11.62
CA TYR A 221 14.62 -13.75 -11.63
C TYR A 221 15.91 -13.05 -11.23
N GLU A 222 16.58 -13.59 -10.23
CA GLU A 222 17.85 -13.07 -9.73
C GLU A 222 18.91 -14.14 -9.68
N ALA A 223 20.16 -13.75 -9.98
CA ALA A 223 21.34 -14.55 -9.75
C ALA A 223 22.51 -13.66 -9.32
N GLY A 224 23.32 -14.11 -8.41
CA GLY A 224 24.46 -13.33 -7.96
C GLY A 224 25.60 -14.18 -7.46
N TYR A 225 26.75 -13.53 -7.41
CA TYR A 225 28.00 -14.11 -6.93
C TYR A 225 28.69 -13.11 -6.01
N ARG A 226 29.30 -13.62 -4.93
CA ARG A 226 30.10 -12.85 -3.97
C ARG A 226 31.41 -13.57 -3.69
N TYR A 227 32.48 -12.80 -3.69
CA TYR A 227 33.79 -13.19 -3.23
C TYR A 227 34.21 -12.31 -2.06
N ASN A 228 34.54 -12.92 -0.92
CA ASN A 228 35.01 -12.26 0.31
C ASN A 228 36.44 -12.70 0.61
N GLY A 229 37.42 -12.16 -0.10
CA GLY A 229 38.83 -12.44 0.16
C GLY A 229 39.41 -11.58 1.27
N SER A 230 40.59 -11.95 1.76
CA SER A 230 41.26 -11.23 2.84
C SER A 230 41.68 -9.80 2.50
N LYS A 231 41.80 -9.45 1.21
CA LYS A 231 42.24 -8.13 0.73
C LYS A 231 41.17 -7.32 0.04
N PHE A 232 40.12 -7.95 -0.50
CA PHE A 232 39.03 -7.29 -1.20
C PHE A 232 37.78 -8.15 -1.19
N GLU A 233 36.65 -7.49 -1.31
CA GLU A 233 35.32 -8.07 -1.50
C GLU A 233 34.79 -7.64 -2.87
N VAL A 234 34.20 -8.57 -3.62
CA VAL A 234 33.56 -8.31 -4.91
C VAL A 234 32.21 -8.99 -4.91
N SER A 235 31.16 -8.27 -5.34
CA SER A 235 29.83 -8.84 -5.59
C SER A 235 29.33 -8.42 -6.96
N ALA A 236 28.68 -9.35 -7.65
CA ALA A 236 27.98 -9.11 -8.91
C ALA A 236 26.58 -9.72 -8.85
N GLY A 237 25.59 -9.04 -9.39
CA GLY A 237 24.21 -9.52 -9.47
C GLY A 237 23.59 -9.22 -10.83
N LEU A 238 22.77 -10.14 -11.28
CA LEU A 238 21.94 -10.02 -12.48
C LEU A 238 20.49 -10.18 -12.05
N TYR A 239 19.60 -9.44 -12.66
CA TYR A 239 18.16 -9.59 -12.46
C TYR A 239 17.42 -9.42 -13.79
N TRP A 240 16.27 -10.10 -13.89
CA TRP A 240 15.34 -9.97 -15.01
C TRP A 240 13.91 -9.91 -14.49
N MET A 241 13.27 -8.75 -14.68
CA MET A 241 11.95 -8.43 -14.19
C MET A 241 10.94 -8.41 -15.33
N GLN A 242 9.88 -9.22 -15.22
CA GLN A 242 8.77 -9.23 -16.16
C GLN A 242 7.52 -8.68 -15.49
N TYR A 243 7.04 -7.53 -15.96
CA TYR A 243 5.82 -6.89 -15.50
C TYR A 243 4.64 -7.21 -16.42
N LYS A 244 3.49 -7.42 -15.80
CA LYS A 244 2.20 -7.49 -16.49
C LYS A 244 1.23 -6.50 -15.83
N ASP A 245 0.44 -5.79 -16.64
CA ASP A 245 -0.53 -4.78 -16.21
C ASP A 245 0.11 -3.66 -15.33
N GLN A 246 1.35 -3.27 -15.65
CA GLN A 246 2.08 -2.24 -14.94
C GLN A 246 1.44 -0.86 -15.14
N PHE A 247 1.29 -0.11 -14.04
CA PHE A 247 0.83 1.28 -14.10
C PHE A 247 1.97 2.19 -14.57
N VAL A 248 1.78 2.78 -15.75
CA VAL A 248 2.72 3.76 -16.33
C VAL A 248 1.99 5.04 -16.69
N LEU A 249 2.67 6.18 -16.54
CA LEU A 249 2.15 7.46 -17.03
C LEU A 249 2.21 7.45 -18.56
N ASN A 250 1.08 7.74 -19.20
CA ASN A 250 0.98 7.75 -20.67
C ASN A 250 1.45 9.07 -21.33
N GLY A 251 1.99 10.00 -20.56
CA GLY A 251 2.53 11.26 -21.06
C GLY A 251 1.50 12.28 -21.57
N ASN A 252 0.22 12.00 -21.52
CA ASN A 252 -0.84 12.96 -21.84
C ASN A 252 -1.13 13.77 -20.58
N LEU A 253 -0.53 14.96 -20.50
CA LEU A 253 -0.81 16.01 -19.52
C LEU A 253 -1.92 16.92 -20.02
#